data_78d3606288cbe67b1d33ff0727f3567c
#
_entry.id   78d3606288cbe67b1d33ff0727f3567c
#
_cell.length_a   1.000
_cell.length_b   1.000
_cell.length_c   1.000
_cell.angle_alpha   90.00
_cell.angle_beta   90.00
_cell.angle_gamma   90.00
#
_symmetry.space_group_name_H-M   'P 1'
#
loop_
_entity.id
_entity.type
_entity.pdbx_description
1 polymer ?
#
loop_
_entity_poly.entity_id
_entity_poly.type
_entity_poly.pdbx_seq_one_letter_code
_entity_poly.pdbx_strand_id
1 'polypeptide(L)'
;EAARELEALLSQSVRGQMLSDVPLGAFLSGGVDSSTIVALMQLQSSRPIKTFTIGFDETGFDESPHAEAVARHLGTDHTTLRLSGREAREVIPRLPQLYCEPFSDSSQIPTFLVASLARQHVTVALSGDAGDELFGGYNRYLVTHDLWRGLSRLPVPVRKILAKALGAPPPHRWNSLITPLSGLLPKSLRXX
;
A
#
# COMPACT_ATOMS: atom_id res chain seq x y z
N GLU A 1 21.68 9.44 13.79
CA GLU A 1 21.57 10.84 13.34
C GLU A 1 20.47 10.95 12.28
N ALA A 2 20.60 10.29 11.12
CA ALA A 2 19.62 10.35 10.02
C ALA A 2 18.18 10.02 10.45
N ALA A 3 17.97 8.99 11.29
CA ALA A 3 16.62 8.63 11.73
C ALA A 3 15.96 9.74 12.57
N ARG A 4 16.74 10.42 13.41
CA ARG A 4 16.21 11.54 14.21
C ARG A 4 15.90 12.76 13.35
N GLU A 5 16.72 12.99 12.35
CA GLU A 5 16.50 14.08 11.40
C GLU A 5 15.24 13.82 10.59
N LEU A 6 15.07 12.57 10.09
CA LEU A 6 13.86 12.16 9.37
C LEU A 6 12.60 12.34 10.26
N GLU A 7 12.67 11.87 11.52
CA GLU A 7 11.56 12.01 12.46
C GLU A 7 11.17 13.49 12.64
N ALA A 8 12.17 14.38 12.78
CA ALA A 8 11.93 15.81 12.93
C ALA A 8 11.27 16.42 11.69
N LEU A 9 11.75 16.04 10.49
CA LEU A 9 11.20 16.53 9.23
C LEU A 9 9.77 16.03 9.00
N LEU A 10 9.52 14.75 9.24
CA LEU A 10 8.17 14.17 9.12
C LEU A 10 7.22 14.80 10.12
N SER A 11 7.66 14.98 11.38
CA SER A 11 6.87 15.62 12.42
C SER A 11 6.49 17.05 12.04
N GLN A 12 7.45 17.81 11.48
CA GLN A 12 7.21 19.16 11.02
C GLN A 12 6.20 19.19 9.86
N SER A 13 6.37 18.28 8.89
CA SER A 13 5.50 18.18 7.73
C SER A 13 4.05 17.83 8.15
N VAL A 14 3.91 16.79 9.00
CA VAL A 14 2.60 16.37 9.52
C VAL A 14 1.93 17.52 10.28
N ARG A 15 2.69 18.24 11.13
CA ARG A 15 2.17 19.40 11.87
C ARG A 15 1.58 20.44 10.92
N GLY A 16 2.29 20.75 9.84
CA GLY A 16 1.81 21.71 8.85
C GLY A 16 0.51 21.26 8.17
N GLN A 17 0.40 19.97 7.88
CA GLN A 17 -0.78 19.41 7.22
C GLN A 17 -1.96 19.22 8.19
N MET A 18 -1.72 19.22 9.49
CA MET A 18 -2.78 19.14 10.51
C MET A 18 -3.47 20.50 10.75
N LEU A 19 -2.93 21.59 10.22
CA LEU A 19 -3.58 22.89 10.29
C LEU A 19 -4.76 22.90 9.31
N SER A 20 -5.96 22.77 9.83
CA SER A 20 -7.16 22.58 9.02
C SER A 20 -8.36 23.29 9.64
N ASP A 21 -9.13 23.95 8.81
CA ASP A 21 -10.41 24.60 9.20
C ASP A 21 -11.58 23.59 9.12
N VAL A 22 -11.32 22.34 8.72
CA VAL A 22 -12.34 21.31 8.56
C VAL A 22 -11.92 20.04 9.34
N PRO A 23 -12.87 19.14 9.64
CA PRO A 23 -12.52 17.88 10.31
C PRO A 23 -11.48 17.10 9.54
N LEU A 24 -10.43 16.70 10.26
CA LEU A 24 -9.27 15.99 9.71
C LEU A 24 -9.16 14.60 10.32
N GLY A 25 -8.71 13.63 9.51
CA GLY A 25 -8.42 12.26 9.94
C GLY A 25 -7.25 11.66 9.17
N ALA A 26 -7.11 10.34 9.22
CA ALA A 26 -6.05 9.64 8.51
C ALA A 26 -6.50 8.23 8.08
N PHE A 27 -5.93 7.74 6.98
CA PHE A 27 -6.06 6.35 6.59
C PHE A 27 -5.03 5.52 7.36
N LEU A 28 -5.43 4.35 7.83
CA LEU A 28 -4.57 3.48 8.64
C LEU A 28 -4.71 2.03 8.15
N SER A 29 -3.69 1.51 7.49
CA SER A 29 -3.65 0.12 7.02
C SER A 29 -3.01 -0.83 8.05
N GLY A 30 -2.27 -0.27 9.03
CA GLY A 30 -1.44 -1.06 9.94
C GLY A 30 -0.05 -1.33 9.39
N GLY A 31 0.25 -0.88 8.16
CA GLY A 31 1.60 -0.89 7.60
C GLY A 31 2.47 0.18 8.24
N VAL A 32 3.79 0.09 8.06
CA VAL A 32 4.77 0.97 8.70
C VAL A 32 4.50 2.44 8.38
N ASP A 33 4.23 2.73 7.11
CA ASP A 33 4.10 4.12 6.63
C ASP A 33 2.88 4.82 7.23
N SER A 34 1.69 4.21 7.07
CA SER A 34 0.45 4.77 7.61
C SER A 34 0.51 4.87 9.15
N SER A 35 1.09 3.86 9.81
CA SER A 35 1.24 3.85 11.27
C SER A 35 2.16 4.98 11.74
N THR A 36 3.24 5.25 10.99
CA THR A 36 4.18 6.35 11.31
C THR A 36 3.47 7.70 11.22
N ILE A 37 2.72 7.94 10.13
CA ILE A 37 1.98 9.20 9.96
C ILE A 37 0.96 9.37 11.09
N VAL A 38 0.16 8.33 11.38
CA VAL A 38 -0.86 8.39 12.44
C VAL A 38 -0.22 8.61 13.82
N ALA A 39 0.92 7.94 14.10
CA ALA A 39 1.64 8.13 15.36
C ALA A 39 2.10 9.59 15.52
N LEU A 40 2.68 10.18 14.46
CA LEU A 40 3.12 11.57 14.48
C LEU A 40 1.94 12.54 14.62
N MET A 41 0.78 12.22 14.01
CA MET A 41 -0.43 13.01 14.19
C MET A 41 -0.92 12.94 15.64
N GLN A 42 -0.99 11.73 16.22
CA GLN A 42 -1.50 11.53 17.57
C GLN A 42 -0.59 12.19 18.61
N LEU A 43 0.73 12.15 18.43
CA LEU A 43 1.70 12.83 19.31
C LEU A 43 1.50 14.35 19.33
N GLN A 44 0.93 14.91 18.29
CA GLN A 44 0.73 16.37 18.15
C GLN A 44 -0.71 16.80 18.42
N SER A 45 -1.58 15.84 18.73
CA SER A 45 -3.01 16.12 18.97
C SER A 45 -3.36 15.88 20.45
N SER A 46 -4.14 16.80 21.02
CA SER A 46 -4.70 16.62 22.37
C SER A 46 -5.97 15.76 22.38
N ARG A 47 -6.46 15.39 21.21
CA ARG A 47 -7.68 14.56 21.05
C ARG A 47 -7.37 13.33 20.21
N PRO A 48 -8.11 12.22 20.39
CA PRO A 48 -7.94 11.07 19.49
C PRO A 48 -8.14 11.48 18.03
N ILE A 49 -7.15 11.12 17.19
CA ILE A 49 -7.22 11.35 15.74
C ILE A 49 -8.21 10.34 15.16
N LYS A 50 -9.09 10.80 14.28
CA LYS A 50 -10.00 9.90 13.54
C LYS A 50 -9.19 9.12 12.52
N THR A 51 -9.27 7.79 12.58
CA THR A 51 -8.56 6.92 11.65
C THR A 51 -9.52 5.94 10.99
N PHE A 52 -9.25 5.59 9.72
CA PHE A 52 -10.16 4.81 8.89
C PHE A 52 -9.43 3.69 8.20
N THR A 53 -10.03 2.48 8.22
CA THR A 53 -9.57 1.35 7.43
C THR A 53 -10.75 0.63 6.79
N ILE A 54 -10.45 -0.16 5.77
CA ILE A 54 -11.39 -1.15 5.25
C ILE A 54 -10.82 -2.54 5.48
N GLY A 55 -11.69 -3.47 5.82
CA GLY A 55 -11.36 -4.88 5.92
C GLY A 55 -12.18 -5.66 4.90
N PHE A 56 -11.70 -6.81 4.51
CA PHE A 56 -12.39 -7.72 3.60
C PHE A 56 -12.66 -9.05 4.30
N ASP A 57 -13.80 -9.66 3.94
CA ASP A 57 -14.16 -10.95 4.52
C ASP A 57 -13.26 -12.08 4.00
N GLU A 58 -12.57 -11.87 2.87
CA GLU A 58 -11.71 -12.86 2.26
C GLU A 58 -10.39 -13.00 3.00
N THR A 59 -10.09 -14.21 3.44
CA THR A 59 -8.82 -14.51 4.11
C THR A 59 -7.63 -14.22 3.20
N GLY A 60 -6.63 -13.55 3.77
CA GLY A 60 -5.39 -13.22 3.07
C GLY A 60 -5.32 -11.80 2.51
N PHE A 61 -6.45 -11.07 2.51
CA PHE A 61 -6.49 -9.69 2.04
C PHE A 61 -6.95 -8.70 3.11
N ASP A 62 -7.28 -9.20 4.30
CA ASP A 62 -7.80 -8.36 5.39
C ASP A 62 -6.65 -7.84 6.27
N GLU A 63 -6.31 -6.58 6.10
CA GLU A 63 -5.32 -5.88 6.92
C GLU A 63 -5.95 -5.20 8.15
N SER A 64 -7.29 -5.22 8.27
CA SER A 64 -7.97 -4.49 9.34
C SER A 64 -7.56 -4.93 10.74
N PRO A 65 -7.23 -6.21 11.04
CA PRO A 65 -6.78 -6.56 12.38
C PRO A 65 -5.47 -5.86 12.78
N HIS A 66 -4.57 -5.64 11.81
CA HIS A 66 -3.32 -4.91 12.07
C HIS A 66 -3.60 -3.43 12.32
N ALA A 67 -4.46 -2.83 11.49
CA ALA A 67 -4.87 -1.42 11.66
C ALA A 67 -5.54 -1.21 13.03
N GLU A 68 -6.45 -2.10 13.43
CA GLU A 68 -7.13 -2.04 14.73
C GLU A 68 -6.15 -2.15 15.90
N ALA A 69 -5.13 -3.02 15.77
CA ALA A 69 -4.11 -3.17 16.81
C ALA A 69 -3.29 -1.89 16.98
N VAL A 70 -2.87 -1.29 15.86
CA VAL A 70 -2.13 0.00 15.87
C VAL A 70 -3.02 1.12 16.42
N ALA A 71 -4.27 1.21 15.98
CA ALA A 71 -5.23 2.21 16.43
C ALA A 71 -5.43 2.16 17.95
N ARG A 72 -5.59 0.94 18.49
CA ARG A 72 -5.72 0.71 19.93
C ARG A 72 -4.48 1.12 20.69
N HIS A 73 -3.29 0.81 20.15
CA HIS A 73 -2.00 1.16 20.74
C HIS A 73 -1.80 2.68 20.79
N LEU A 74 -2.18 3.36 19.72
CA LEU A 74 -2.01 4.82 19.60
C LEU A 74 -3.14 5.62 20.26
N GLY A 75 -4.25 4.97 20.60
CA GLY A 75 -5.42 5.63 21.22
C GLY A 75 -6.21 6.50 20.24
N THR A 76 -6.30 6.09 18.97
CA THR A 76 -7.05 6.85 17.96
C THR A 76 -8.56 6.51 18.01
N ASP A 77 -9.38 7.41 17.46
CA ASP A 77 -10.83 7.19 17.24
C ASP A 77 -10.97 6.45 15.88
N HIS A 78 -10.94 5.12 15.94
CA HIS A 78 -10.79 4.27 14.76
C HIS A 78 -12.13 3.72 14.25
N THR A 79 -12.33 3.79 12.94
CA THR A 79 -13.50 3.21 12.26
C THR A 79 -13.03 2.21 11.21
N THR A 80 -13.52 0.96 11.33
CA THR A 80 -13.30 -0.11 10.35
C THR A 80 -14.59 -0.34 9.57
N LEU A 81 -14.53 -0.33 8.23
CA LEU A 81 -15.61 -0.78 7.37
C LEU A 81 -15.26 -2.17 6.83
N ARG A 82 -16.08 -3.16 7.14
CA ARG A 82 -15.92 -4.51 6.61
C ARG A 82 -16.77 -4.68 5.37
N LEU A 83 -16.17 -5.23 4.33
CA LEU A 83 -16.79 -5.35 3.01
C LEU A 83 -16.62 -6.76 2.46
N SER A 84 -17.66 -7.23 1.81
CA SER A 84 -17.59 -8.46 1.03
C SER A 84 -17.00 -8.18 -0.36
N GLY A 85 -16.44 -9.21 -0.99
CA GLY A 85 -15.96 -9.09 -2.37
C GLY A 85 -17.06 -8.68 -3.36
N ARG A 86 -18.34 -8.93 -3.02
CA ARG A 86 -19.46 -8.47 -3.86
C ARG A 86 -19.57 -6.94 -3.81
N GLU A 87 -19.53 -6.36 -2.62
CA GLU A 87 -19.61 -4.90 -2.45
C GLU A 87 -18.42 -4.20 -3.14
N ALA A 88 -17.22 -4.81 -3.03
CA ALA A 88 -16.05 -4.28 -3.73
C ALA A 88 -16.25 -4.28 -5.26
N ARG A 89 -16.84 -5.34 -5.82
CA ARG A 89 -17.11 -5.42 -7.26
C ARG A 89 -18.15 -4.41 -7.74
N GLU A 90 -19.06 -3.98 -6.87
CA GLU A 90 -20.08 -2.97 -7.20
C GLU A 90 -19.49 -1.59 -7.49
N VAL A 91 -18.22 -1.35 -7.09
CA VAL A 91 -17.49 -0.12 -7.42
C VAL A 91 -17.03 -0.11 -8.89
N ILE A 92 -16.76 -1.29 -9.48
CA ILE A 92 -16.14 -1.42 -10.81
C ILE A 92 -16.84 -0.59 -11.90
N PRO A 93 -18.19 -0.65 -12.03
CA PRO A 93 -18.86 0.17 -13.07
C PRO A 93 -18.72 1.68 -12.86
N ARG A 94 -18.35 2.12 -11.66
CA ARG A 94 -18.20 3.54 -11.33
C ARG A 94 -16.79 4.07 -11.60
N LEU A 95 -15.79 3.17 -11.75
CA LEU A 95 -14.38 3.57 -11.90
C LEU A 95 -14.15 4.55 -13.05
N PRO A 96 -14.78 4.37 -14.25
CA PRO A 96 -14.57 5.34 -15.33
C PRO A 96 -15.08 6.75 -15.02
N GLN A 97 -15.99 6.90 -14.06
CA GLN A 97 -16.50 8.20 -13.63
C GLN A 97 -15.68 8.83 -12.51
N LEU A 98 -14.96 7.97 -11.76
CA LEU A 98 -14.15 8.39 -10.60
C LEU A 98 -12.75 8.83 -11.01
N TYR A 99 -12.22 8.23 -12.05
CA TYR A 99 -10.85 8.48 -12.53
C TYR A 99 -10.88 9.04 -13.95
N CYS A 100 -10.06 10.06 -14.20
CA CYS A 100 -10.06 10.80 -15.48
C CYS A 100 -9.51 9.96 -16.64
N GLU A 101 -8.74 8.93 -16.36
CA GLU A 101 -8.16 8.06 -17.37
C GLU A 101 -8.07 6.62 -16.86
N PRO A 102 -8.10 5.63 -17.77
CA PRO A 102 -7.94 4.24 -17.32
C PRO A 102 -6.52 3.97 -16.84
N PHE A 103 -6.42 3.27 -15.71
CA PHE A 103 -5.15 2.78 -15.20
C PHE A 103 -5.38 1.42 -14.52
N SER A 104 -4.31 0.63 -14.47
CA SER A 104 -4.41 -0.76 -13.97
C SER A 104 -3.77 -0.87 -12.60
N ASP A 105 -4.52 -0.48 -11.57
CA ASP A 105 -4.09 -0.60 -10.18
C ASP A 105 -5.25 -1.15 -9.36
N SER A 106 -5.02 -2.27 -8.68
CA SER A 106 -6.04 -2.92 -7.84
C SER A 106 -6.42 -2.08 -6.63
N SER A 107 -5.54 -1.15 -6.21
CA SER A 107 -5.80 -0.28 -5.05
C SER A 107 -6.90 0.75 -5.29
N GLN A 108 -7.30 0.99 -6.56
CA GLN A 108 -8.32 2.00 -6.86
C GLN A 108 -9.67 1.72 -6.19
N ILE A 109 -10.04 0.43 -6.01
CA ILE A 109 -11.28 0.06 -5.34
C ILE A 109 -11.18 0.31 -3.82
N PRO A 110 -10.20 -0.24 -3.09
CA PRO A 110 -10.08 0.05 -1.66
C PRO A 110 -9.88 1.55 -1.38
N THR A 111 -9.13 2.27 -2.21
CA THR A 111 -8.95 3.72 -2.03
C THR A 111 -10.28 4.47 -2.10
N PHE A 112 -11.10 4.16 -3.12
CA PHE A 112 -12.43 4.78 -3.23
C PHE A 112 -13.30 4.46 -2.00
N LEU A 113 -13.29 3.20 -1.54
CA LEU A 113 -14.13 2.75 -0.44
C LEU A 113 -13.71 3.39 0.89
N VAL A 114 -12.39 3.43 1.19
CA VAL A 114 -11.91 4.06 2.42
C VAL A 114 -12.13 5.58 2.41
N ALA A 115 -11.96 6.21 1.24
CA ALA A 115 -12.24 7.64 1.09
C ALA A 115 -13.73 7.94 1.29
N SER A 116 -14.61 7.08 0.76
CA SER A 116 -16.07 7.21 0.92
C SER A 116 -16.48 7.05 2.38
N LEU A 117 -15.84 6.12 3.11
CA LEU A 117 -16.07 5.96 4.55
C LEU A 117 -15.62 7.21 5.31
N ALA A 118 -14.37 7.62 5.09
CA ALA A 118 -13.78 8.76 5.78
C ALA A 118 -14.60 10.04 5.56
N ARG A 119 -15.11 10.23 4.32
CA ARG A 119 -15.90 11.42 3.94
C ARG A 119 -17.16 11.62 4.80
N GLN A 120 -17.67 10.56 5.43
CA GLN A 120 -18.82 10.65 6.34
C GLN A 120 -18.44 11.30 7.68
N HIS A 121 -17.15 11.34 8.01
CA HIS A 121 -16.67 11.79 9.31
C HIS A 121 -15.71 12.96 9.25
N VAL A 122 -14.95 13.06 8.15
CA VAL A 122 -13.91 14.09 7.96
C VAL A 122 -13.96 14.62 6.52
N THR A 123 -13.37 15.78 6.32
CA THR A 123 -13.27 16.41 5.00
C THR A 123 -11.90 16.16 4.37
N VAL A 124 -10.88 16.04 5.22
CA VAL A 124 -9.49 15.79 4.81
C VAL A 124 -8.97 14.56 5.55
N ALA A 125 -8.22 13.72 4.85
CA ALA A 125 -7.53 12.58 5.46
C ALA A 125 -6.09 12.56 4.98
N LEU A 126 -5.16 12.38 5.92
CA LEU A 126 -3.75 12.14 5.60
C LEU A 126 -3.54 10.65 5.32
N SER A 127 -2.55 10.33 4.49
CA SER A 127 -2.19 8.95 4.18
C SER A 127 -0.69 8.74 4.31
N GLY A 128 -0.27 7.47 4.32
CA GLY A 128 1.14 7.07 4.28
C GLY A 128 1.66 6.85 2.86
N ASP A 129 0.90 7.26 1.84
CA ASP A 129 1.28 7.04 0.44
C ASP A 129 2.63 7.71 0.13
N ALA A 130 3.36 7.11 -0.80
CA ALA A 130 4.72 7.46 -1.21
C ALA A 130 5.82 7.03 -0.24
N GLY A 131 5.51 6.42 0.91
CA GLY A 131 6.51 5.89 1.83
C GLY A 131 7.39 4.84 1.15
N ASP A 132 6.77 3.83 0.56
CA ASP A 132 7.50 2.76 -0.15
C ASP A 132 8.36 3.28 -1.30
N GLU A 133 7.90 4.29 -2.00
CA GLU A 133 8.63 4.91 -3.11
C GLU A 133 9.86 5.67 -2.62
N LEU A 134 9.71 6.43 -1.54
CA LEU A 134 10.78 7.26 -0.99
C LEU A 134 11.84 6.44 -0.24
N PHE A 135 11.41 5.40 0.46
CA PHE A 135 12.28 4.64 1.36
C PHE A 135 12.59 3.21 0.86
N GLY A 136 12.15 2.88 -0.36
CA GLY A 136 12.47 1.60 -0.97
C GLY A 136 11.79 0.41 -0.30
N GLY A 137 10.56 0.58 0.18
CA GLY A 137 9.82 -0.44 0.93
C GLY A 137 9.38 -1.64 0.12
N TYR A 138 9.23 -1.50 -1.20
CA TYR A 138 8.77 -2.60 -2.05
C TYR A 138 9.81 -3.72 -2.17
N ASN A 139 9.40 -4.94 -1.93
CA ASN A 139 10.23 -6.14 -2.10
C ASN A 139 10.83 -6.25 -3.51
N ARG A 140 10.12 -5.74 -4.51
CA ARG A 140 10.59 -5.75 -5.91
C ARG A 140 11.92 -5.00 -6.10
N TYR A 141 12.20 -3.99 -5.27
CA TYR A 141 13.49 -3.26 -5.35
C TYR A 141 14.64 -4.18 -4.93
N LEU A 142 14.48 -4.93 -3.85
CA LEU A 142 15.50 -5.86 -3.36
C LEU A 142 15.71 -7.00 -4.37
N VAL A 143 14.62 -7.62 -4.84
CA VAL A 143 14.67 -8.70 -5.82
C VAL A 143 15.36 -8.23 -7.11
N THR A 144 14.99 -7.04 -7.60
CA THR A 144 15.57 -6.47 -8.82
C THR A 144 17.06 -6.23 -8.67
N HIS A 145 17.48 -5.68 -7.53
CA HIS A 145 18.88 -5.43 -7.22
C HIS A 145 19.71 -6.74 -7.24
N ASP A 146 19.20 -7.78 -6.56
CA ASP A 146 19.92 -9.06 -6.48
C ASP A 146 19.97 -9.77 -7.85
N LEU A 147 18.87 -9.74 -8.59
CA LEU A 147 18.85 -10.27 -9.96
C LEU A 147 19.85 -9.51 -10.82
N TRP A 148 19.89 -8.19 -10.71
CA TRP A 148 20.82 -7.36 -11.50
C TRP A 148 22.28 -7.67 -11.16
N ARG A 149 22.59 -7.88 -9.88
CA ARG A 149 23.95 -8.27 -9.46
C ARG A 149 24.41 -9.56 -10.14
N GLY A 150 23.51 -10.53 -10.31
CA GLY A 150 23.80 -11.76 -11.05
C GLY A 150 23.94 -11.51 -12.54
N LEU A 151 22.91 -10.87 -13.12
CA LEU A 151 22.85 -10.63 -14.57
C LEU A 151 23.96 -9.71 -15.08
N SER A 152 24.39 -8.72 -14.29
CA SER A 152 25.42 -7.76 -14.70
C SER A 152 26.78 -8.42 -14.94
N ARG A 153 27.01 -9.61 -14.36
CA ARG A 153 28.24 -10.38 -14.58
C ARG A 153 28.28 -11.06 -15.95
N LEU A 154 27.11 -11.16 -16.63
CA LEU A 154 27.04 -11.78 -17.97
C LEU A 154 27.34 -10.74 -19.05
N PRO A 155 28.04 -11.13 -20.12
CA PRO A 155 28.27 -10.24 -21.28
C PRO A 155 26.95 -9.73 -21.86
N VAL A 156 26.98 -8.52 -22.41
CA VAL A 156 25.79 -7.86 -22.97
C VAL A 156 25.06 -8.72 -24.02
N PRO A 157 25.76 -9.39 -24.95
CA PRO A 157 25.05 -10.24 -25.94
C PRO A 157 24.26 -11.36 -25.28
N VAL A 158 24.79 -11.99 -24.23
CA VAL A 158 24.09 -13.06 -23.48
C VAL A 158 22.83 -12.50 -22.82
N ARG A 159 22.95 -11.33 -22.19
CA ARG A 159 21.79 -10.66 -21.54
C ARG A 159 20.70 -10.36 -22.57
N LYS A 160 21.06 -9.90 -23.77
CA LYS A 160 20.10 -9.61 -24.85
C LYS A 160 19.37 -10.88 -25.32
N ILE A 161 20.10 -12.00 -25.44
CA ILE A 161 19.49 -13.29 -25.81
C ILE A 161 18.51 -13.74 -24.72
N LEU A 162 18.93 -13.68 -23.46
CA LEU A 162 18.06 -14.04 -22.34
C LEU A 162 16.79 -13.16 -22.28
N ALA A 163 16.96 -11.86 -22.49
CA ALA A 163 15.82 -10.92 -22.48
C ALA A 163 14.81 -11.27 -23.59
N LYS A 164 15.31 -11.59 -24.80
CA LYS A 164 14.44 -12.02 -25.90
C LYS A 164 13.75 -13.34 -25.58
N ALA A 165 14.49 -14.30 -25.05
CA ALA A 165 13.93 -15.63 -24.72
C ALA A 165 12.85 -15.54 -23.64
N LEU A 166 13.05 -14.68 -22.63
CA LEU A 166 12.09 -14.48 -21.56
C LEU A 166 10.87 -13.66 -21.98
N GLY A 167 11.09 -12.70 -22.88
CA GLY A 167 10.00 -11.83 -23.36
C GLY A 167 9.19 -12.38 -24.52
N ALA A 168 9.67 -13.44 -25.19
CA ALA A 168 8.99 -13.98 -26.37
C ALA A 168 7.70 -14.75 -26.04
N PRO A 169 7.63 -15.59 -24.98
CA PRO A 169 6.39 -16.29 -24.68
C PRO A 169 5.38 -15.33 -24.01
N PRO A 170 4.11 -15.39 -24.38
CA PRO A 170 3.09 -14.58 -23.71
C PRO A 170 2.87 -15.06 -22.26
N PRO A 171 2.35 -14.17 -21.38
CA PRO A 171 2.25 -14.45 -19.94
C PRO A 171 1.55 -15.77 -19.59
N HIS A 172 0.50 -16.15 -20.35
CA HIS A 172 -0.23 -17.39 -20.06
C HIS A 172 0.65 -18.65 -20.20
N ARG A 173 1.63 -18.63 -21.11
CA ARG A 173 2.57 -19.76 -21.25
C ARG A 173 3.53 -19.84 -20.06
N TRP A 174 3.96 -18.69 -19.55
CA TRP A 174 4.75 -18.66 -18.33
C TRP A 174 3.97 -19.21 -17.15
N ASN A 175 2.69 -18.83 -17.02
CA ASN A 175 1.85 -19.34 -15.96
C ASN A 175 1.72 -20.87 -16.00
N SER A 176 1.50 -21.44 -17.19
CA SER A 176 1.38 -22.90 -17.32
C SER A 176 2.68 -23.66 -17.01
N LEU A 177 3.84 -23.01 -17.19
CA LEU A 177 5.13 -23.60 -16.85
C LEU A 177 5.48 -23.43 -15.36
N ILE A 178 5.15 -22.29 -14.78
CA ILE A 178 5.55 -21.95 -13.42
C ILE A 178 4.59 -22.53 -12.36
N THR A 179 3.29 -22.59 -12.67
CA THR A 179 2.29 -23.07 -11.71
C THR A 179 2.63 -24.48 -11.14
N PRO A 180 3.02 -25.47 -11.96
CA PRO A 180 3.40 -26.77 -11.40
C PRO A 180 4.65 -26.71 -10.51
N LEU A 181 5.52 -25.71 -10.72
CA LEU A 181 6.77 -25.55 -9.98
C LEU A 181 6.63 -24.60 -8.78
N SER A 182 5.44 -24.01 -8.60
CA SER A 182 5.22 -23.01 -7.55
C SER A 182 5.54 -23.54 -6.15
N GLY A 183 5.30 -24.83 -5.91
CA GLY A 183 5.62 -25.47 -4.64
C GLY A 183 7.11 -25.50 -4.30
N LEU A 184 7.97 -25.41 -5.32
CA LEU A 184 9.43 -25.41 -5.17
C LEU A 184 10.02 -24.00 -5.03
N LEU A 185 9.22 -22.95 -5.30
CA LEU A 185 9.68 -21.57 -5.23
C LEU A 185 9.75 -21.10 -3.78
N PRO A 186 10.72 -20.24 -3.44
CA PRO A 186 10.73 -19.57 -2.13
C PRO A 186 9.42 -18.83 -1.86
N LYS A 187 9.03 -18.77 -0.58
CA LYS A 187 7.77 -18.12 -0.16
C LYS A 187 7.68 -16.67 -0.66
N SER A 188 8.80 -15.96 -0.74
CA SER A 188 8.88 -14.59 -1.23
C SER A 188 8.48 -14.41 -2.71
N LEU A 189 8.50 -15.48 -3.49
CA LEU A 189 8.14 -15.47 -4.91
C LEU A 189 6.79 -16.14 -5.21
N ARG A 190 6.10 -16.56 -4.19
CA ARG A 190 4.77 -17.17 -4.34
C ARG A 190 3.60 -16.18 -4.26
N UNK A 191 3.85 -15.20 -3.74
CA UNK A 191 2.85 -14.22 -3.50
C UNK A 191 2.96 -13.10 -4.49
N UNK A 192 2.65 -13.16 -5.19
CA UNK A 192 2.59 -12.17 -6.19
C UNK A 192 1.50 -12.16 -7.02
#